data_159a213df73bef27ed3bcb5dabebd48c
#
_entry.id   159a213df73bef27ed3bcb5dabebd48c
#
_cell.length_a   1.000
_cell.length_b   1.000
_cell.length_c   1.000
_cell.angle_alpha   90.00
_cell.angle_beta   90.00
_cell.angle_gamma   90.00
#
_symmetry.space_group_name_H-M   'P 1'
#
loop_
_entity.id
_entity.type
_entity.pdbx_description
1 polymer ?
#
loop_
_entity_poly.entity_id
_entity_poly.type
_entity_poly.pdbx_seq_one_letter_code
_entity_poly.pdbx_strand_id
1 'polypeptide(L)'
;YVAADNEAQGRIIAELAIARGAHHIVVVGRAAFMQLTLRVLGIHKALAMRPDIKIEVIDAGEWNTAADGYSIGAQIAERSGDERPDFVIGLTDVLASGVISALVDKGISVPERVRVAGCDGNPLAWSGAVPLTTVAPPGYEIGRKGVQLLMEQIENKAPAKTKHVRIGSAVRAVTAVTAVENINRQELVRPFLLERASTQADTQTDATAINLGAYL
;
A
#
# COMPACT_ATOMS: atom_id res chain seq x y z
N TYR A 1 -16.53 7.19 0.68
CA TYR A 1 -15.30 7.28 -0.14
C TYR A 1 -14.89 5.92 -0.68
N VAL A 2 -14.05 5.90 -1.72
CA VAL A 2 -13.43 4.71 -2.28
C VAL A 2 -11.93 4.82 -2.07
N ALA A 3 -11.30 3.75 -1.59
CA ALA A 3 -9.86 3.73 -1.35
C ALA A 3 -9.28 2.34 -1.57
N ALA A 4 -7.96 2.23 -1.67
CA ALA A 4 -7.26 0.96 -1.59
C ALA A 4 -7.40 0.35 -0.18
N ASP A 5 -7.49 -0.97 -0.13
CA ASP A 5 -7.38 -1.72 1.12
C ASP A 5 -5.91 -1.78 1.56
N ASN A 6 -5.51 -0.83 2.40
CA ASN A 6 -4.13 -0.72 2.87
C ASN A 6 -3.74 -1.85 3.86
N GLU A 7 -4.69 -2.38 4.61
CA GLU A 7 -4.42 -3.56 5.45
C GLU A 7 -4.11 -4.78 4.57
N ALA A 8 -4.89 -4.97 3.49
CA ALA A 8 -4.61 -6.03 2.53
C ALA A 8 -3.25 -5.81 1.82
N GLN A 9 -2.81 -4.56 1.54
CA GLN A 9 -1.47 -4.32 1.01
C GLN A 9 -0.38 -4.86 1.93
N GLY A 10 -0.46 -4.52 3.21
CA GLY A 10 0.49 -5.01 4.21
C GLY A 10 0.47 -6.53 4.35
N ARG A 11 -0.73 -7.13 4.33
CA ARG A 11 -0.88 -8.59 4.40
C ARG A 11 -0.25 -9.28 3.19
N ILE A 12 -0.55 -8.84 1.97
CA ILE A 12 -0.04 -9.45 0.73
C ILE A 12 1.49 -9.42 0.69
N ILE A 13 2.12 -8.30 1.06
CA ILE A 13 3.58 -8.18 1.03
C ILE A 13 4.26 -9.06 2.10
N ALA A 14 3.64 -9.23 3.27
CA ALA A 14 4.12 -10.13 4.31
C ALA A 14 3.93 -11.61 3.91
N GLU A 15 2.80 -11.96 3.29
CA GLU A 15 2.56 -13.29 2.74
C GLU A 15 3.61 -13.65 1.66
N LEU A 16 4.00 -12.67 0.83
CA LEU A 16 5.11 -12.86 -0.11
C LEU A 16 6.43 -13.14 0.62
N ALA A 17 6.78 -12.37 1.66
CA ALA A 17 8.00 -12.60 2.44
C ALA A 17 8.01 -14.00 3.04
N ILE A 18 6.90 -14.46 3.62
CA ILE A 18 6.73 -15.83 4.12
C ILE A 18 6.94 -16.86 3.00
N ALA A 19 6.31 -16.66 1.85
CA ALA A 19 6.42 -17.57 0.71
C ALA A 19 7.85 -17.64 0.13
N ARG A 20 8.63 -16.56 0.29
CA ARG A 20 10.05 -16.48 -0.08
C ARG A 20 11.00 -17.01 1.00
N GLY A 21 10.46 -17.55 2.09
CA GLY A 21 11.23 -18.16 3.18
C GLY A 21 11.97 -17.13 4.03
N ALA A 22 11.41 -15.95 4.24
CA ALA A 22 12.01 -14.94 5.11
C ALA A 22 12.09 -15.43 6.56
N HIS A 23 13.23 -15.14 7.21
CA HIS A 23 13.47 -15.43 8.63
C HIS A 23 13.64 -14.14 9.45
N HIS A 24 14.14 -13.07 8.82
CA HIS A 24 14.31 -11.77 9.46
C HIS A 24 13.81 -10.65 8.53
N ILE A 25 12.65 -10.09 8.86
CA ILE A 25 12.00 -9.03 8.10
C ILE A 25 12.23 -7.69 8.78
N VAL A 26 12.73 -6.70 8.03
CA VAL A 26 12.77 -5.30 8.45
C VAL A 26 11.70 -4.52 7.68
N VAL A 27 10.81 -3.87 8.41
CA VAL A 27 9.82 -2.94 7.86
C VAL A 27 10.36 -1.52 7.98
N VAL A 28 10.48 -0.82 6.87
CA VAL A 28 11.03 0.55 6.79
C VAL A 28 9.92 1.54 6.51
N GLY A 29 9.71 2.48 7.42
CA GLY A 29 8.76 3.57 7.25
C GLY A 29 8.16 4.06 8.54
N ARG A 30 7.69 5.30 8.52
CA ARG A 30 6.96 5.90 9.64
C ARG A 30 5.47 5.75 9.43
N ALA A 31 4.81 5.08 10.35
CA ALA A 31 3.36 4.87 10.35
C ALA A 31 2.58 6.11 10.86
N ALA A 32 2.99 7.33 10.42
CA ALA A 32 2.36 8.58 10.85
C ALA A 32 1.00 8.83 10.19
N PHE A 33 0.75 8.19 9.04
CA PHE A 33 -0.49 8.31 8.29
C PHE A 33 -1.32 7.04 8.41
N MET A 34 -2.65 7.19 8.43
CA MET A 34 -3.60 6.09 8.56
C MET A 34 -3.31 4.94 7.59
N GLN A 35 -2.98 5.25 6.34
CA GLN A 35 -2.69 4.25 5.30
C GLN A 35 -1.48 3.39 5.67
N LEU A 36 -0.41 4.00 6.17
CA LEU A 36 0.80 3.29 6.56
C LEU A 36 0.60 2.49 7.83
N THR A 37 -0.18 3.02 8.80
CA THR A 37 -0.58 2.27 10.00
C THR A 37 -1.35 1.01 9.64
N LEU A 38 -2.27 1.09 8.68
CA LEU A 38 -3.03 -0.08 8.21
C LEU A 38 -2.13 -1.11 7.50
N ARG A 39 -1.11 -0.66 6.73
CA ARG A 39 -0.12 -1.58 6.14
C ARG A 39 0.66 -2.33 7.21
N VAL A 40 1.15 -1.62 8.24
CA VAL A 40 1.85 -2.25 9.37
C VAL A 40 0.93 -3.26 10.09
N LEU A 41 -0.34 -2.90 10.32
CA LEU A 41 -1.33 -3.81 10.90
C LEU A 41 -1.50 -5.08 10.06
N GLY A 42 -1.60 -4.94 8.73
CA GLY A 42 -1.71 -6.08 7.81
C GLY A 42 -0.48 -6.99 7.87
N ILE A 43 0.73 -6.41 7.93
CA ILE A 43 1.98 -7.15 8.09
C ILE A 43 1.96 -7.96 9.40
N HIS A 44 1.65 -7.33 10.52
CA HIS A 44 1.60 -8.00 11.82
C HIS A 44 0.57 -9.12 11.85
N LYS A 45 -0.61 -8.91 11.26
CA LYS A 45 -1.65 -9.97 11.18
C LYS A 45 -1.18 -11.18 10.38
N ALA A 46 -0.48 -10.97 9.26
CA ALA A 46 0.06 -12.07 8.46
C ALA A 46 1.14 -12.86 9.20
N LEU A 47 1.97 -12.18 10.00
CA LEU A 47 3.06 -12.78 10.74
C LEU A 47 2.65 -13.34 12.11
N ALA A 48 1.41 -13.10 12.57
CA ALA A 48 0.96 -13.52 13.91
C ALA A 48 1.07 -15.03 14.16
N MET A 49 0.97 -15.85 13.12
CA MET A 49 1.10 -17.32 13.21
C MET A 49 2.52 -17.82 12.85
N ARG A 50 3.49 -16.92 12.72
CA ARG A 50 4.89 -17.19 12.33
C ARG A 50 5.86 -16.61 13.35
N PRO A 51 5.85 -17.11 14.61
CA PRO A 51 6.74 -16.63 15.68
C PRO A 51 8.23 -16.94 15.40
N ASP A 52 8.48 -17.80 14.42
CA ASP A 52 9.80 -18.15 13.92
C ASP A 52 10.45 -17.03 13.07
N ILE A 53 9.64 -16.06 12.59
CA ILE A 53 10.13 -14.93 11.79
C ILE A 53 10.39 -13.73 12.69
N LYS A 54 11.65 -13.29 12.74
CA LYS A 54 12.01 -12.04 13.41
C LYS A 54 11.49 -10.84 12.61
N ILE A 55 10.80 -9.92 13.29
CA ILE A 55 10.34 -8.67 12.68
C ILE A 55 10.90 -7.46 13.43
N GLU A 56 11.39 -6.49 12.69
CA GLU A 56 11.87 -5.21 13.18
C GLU A 56 11.21 -4.08 12.38
N VAL A 57 10.80 -2.99 13.04
CA VAL A 57 10.26 -1.79 12.37
C VAL A 57 11.23 -0.64 12.58
N ILE A 58 11.72 -0.04 11.50
CA ILE A 58 12.62 1.11 11.53
C ILE A 58 11.86 2.34 11.06
N ASP A 59 11.79 3.34 11.93
CA ASP A 59 11.18 4.64 11.61
C ASP A 59 12.05 5.38 10.56
N ALA A 60 11.44 5.73 9.44
CA ALA A 60 12.12 6.39 8.32
C ALA A 60 12.10 7.93 8.40
N GLY A 61 11.81 8.51 9.57
CA GLY A 61 11.71 9.95 9.73
C GLY A 61 10.36 10.52 9.25
N GLU A 62 10.28 11.85 9.14
CA GLU A 62 9.01 12.55 9.01
C GLU A 62 8.31 12.33 7.66
N TRP A 63 9.09 12.21 6.56
CA TRP A 63 8.53 12.31 5.19
C TRP A 63 8.59 11.02 4.38
N ASN A 64 9.21 9.94 4.90
CA ASN A 64 9.33 8.67 4.16
C ASN A 64 9.95 8.85 2.76
N THR A 65 11.02 9.61 2.64
CA THR A 65 11.68 9.91 1.36
C THR A 65 12.61 8.79 0.88
N ALA A 66 13.06 8.88 -0.38
CA ALA A 66 14.09 7.98 -0.89
C ALA A 66 15.43 8.13 -0.15
N ALA A 67 15.75 9.35 0.31
CA ALA A 67 16.96 9.60 1.11
C ALA A 67 16.87 8.92 2.49
N ASP A 68 15.69 8.92 3.12
CA ASP A 68 15.47 8.17 4.37
C ASP A 68 15.65 6.67 4.14
N GLY A 69 15.06 6.14 3.05
CA GLY A 69 15.24 4.76 2.64
C GLY A 69 16.71 4.40 2.38
N TYR A 70 17.47 5.28 1.72
CA TYR A 70 18.89 5.10 1.47
C TYR A 70 19.70 5.06 2.78
N SER A 71 19.44 6.00 3.69
CA SER A 71 20.11 6.03 5.00
C SER A 71 19.92 4.73 5.79
N ILE A 72 18.68 4.22 5.82
CA ILE A 72 18.35 2.96 6.50
C ILE A 72 18.97 1.77 5.76
N GLY A 73 18.92 1.76 4.41
CA GLY A 73 19.54 0.72 3.60
C GLY A 73 21.06 0.63 3.85
N ALA A 74 21.75 1.77 4.01
CA ALA A 74 23.16 1.81 4.36
C ALA A 74 23.43 1.20 5.74
N GLN A 75 22.60 1.50 6.75
CA GLN A 75 22.70 0.88 8.08
C GLN A 75 22.45 -0.63 8.03
N ILE A 76 21.49 -1.09 7.22
CA ILE A 76 21.23 -2.51 7.02
C ILE A 76 22.44 -3.20 6.34
N ALA A 77 23.07 -2.54 5.38
CA ALA A 77 24.25 -3.07 4.70
C ALA A 77 25.45 -3.30 5.64
N GLU A 78 25.59 -2.47 6.68
CA GLU A 78 26.64 -2.60 7.70
C GLU A 78 26.42 -3.78 8.66
N ARG A 79 25.21 -4.29 8.76
CA ARG A 79 24.88 -5.46 9.60
C ARG A 79 25.49 -6.72 9.00
N SER A 80 25.81 -7.71 9.83
CA SER A 80 26.39 -8.99 9.42
C SER A 80 25.72 -10.17 10.12
N GLY A 81 25.90 -11.37 9.55
CA GLY A 81 25.32 -12.58 10.12
C GLY A 81 23.80 -12.48 10.28
N ASP A 82 23.32 -12.97 11.41
CA ASP A 82 21.87 -13.01 11.75
C ASP A 82 21.26 -11.62 12.05
N GLU A 83 22.09 -10.58 12.16
CA GLU A 83 21.59 -9.21 12.34
C GLU A 83 21.13 -8.58 11.03
N ARG A 84 21.65 -9.07 9.89
CA ARG A 84 21.21 -8.59 8.57
C ARG A 84 19.87 -9.24 8.21
N PRO A 85 18.83 -8.44 7.88
CA PRO A 85 17.59 -9.02 7.39
C PRO A 85 17.79 -9.73 6.05
N ASP A 86 16.99 -10.75 5.82
CA ASP A 86 16.90 -11.41 4.52
C ASP A 86 15.75 -10.86 3.66
N PHE A 87 14.85 -10.07 4.29
CA PHE A 87 13.77 -9.39 3.60
C PHE A 87 13.53 -7.98 4.17
N VAL A 88 13.40 -7.00 3.29
CA VAL A 88 13.04 -5.62 3.66
C VAL A 88 11.72 -5.24 2.99
N ILE A 89 10.79 -4.71 3.78
CA ILE A 89 9.52 -4.17 3.33
C ILE A 89 9.56 -2.65 3.49
N GLY A 90 9.61 -1.90 2.39
CA GLY A 90 9.35 -0.47 2.41
C GLY A 90 7.84 -0.20 2.46
N LEU A 91 7.38 0.61 3.42
CA LEU A 91 5.96 0.98 3.49
C LEU A 91 5.49 1.78 2.26
N THR A 92 6.45 2.29 1.46
CA THR A 92 6.22 2.90 0.14
C THR A 92 7.31 2.43 -0.84
N ASP A 93 7.02 2.51 -2.14
CA ASP A 93 8.02 2.21 -3.19
C ASP A 93 9.20 3.18 -3.16
N VAL A 94 8.96 4.41 -2.74
CA VAL A 94 10.00 5.45 -2.63
C VAL A 94 11.05 5.05 -1.59
N LEU A 95 10.61 4.60 -0.40
CA LEU A 95 11.50 4.09 0.63
C LEU A 95 12.25 2.83 0.16
N ALA A 96 11.52 1.85 -0.39
CA ALA A 96 12.09 0.60 -0.87
C ALA A 96 13.16 0.84 -1.95
N SER A 97 12.93 1.78 -2.87
CA SER A 97 13.92 2.17 -3.90
C SER A 97 15.18 2.77 -3.28
N GLY A 98 15.03 3.58 -2.25
CA GLY A 98 16.18 4.12 -1.49
C GLY A 98 17.00 3.01 -0.82
N VAL A 99 16.32 2.05 -0.18
CA VAL A 99 16.97 0.87 0.43
C VAL A 99 17.75 0.07 -0.62
N ILE A 100 17.14 -0.24 -1.77
CA ILE A 100 17.82 -0.96 -2.86
C ILE A 100 19.07 -0.21 -3.30
N SER A 101 18.97 1.10 -3.53
CA SER A 101 20.11 1.91 -3.97
C SER A 101 21.28 1.80 -2.99
N ALA A 102 21.01 1.91 -1.68
CA ALA A 102 22.05 1.80 -0.67
C ALA A 102 22.66 0.40 -0.59
N LEU A 103 21.85 -0.66 -0.67
CA LEU A 103 22.34 -2.04 -0.67
C LEU A 103 23.27 -2.29 -1.86
N VAL A 104 22.86 -1.88 -3.06
CA VAL A 104 23.65 -2.03 -4.29
C VAL A 104 24.97 -1.24 -4.19
N ASP A 105 24.92 0.02 -3.75
CA ASP A 105 26.11 0.86 -3.55
C ASP A 105 27.12 0.26 -2.55
N LYS A 106 26.62 -0.48 -1.57
CA LYS A 106 27.44 -1.19 -0.57
C LYS A 106 27.81 -2.63 -0.99
N GLY A 107 27.51 -3.02 -2.22
CA GLY A 107 27.86 -4.34 -2.76
C GLY A 107 27.01 -5.49 -2.20
N ILE A 108 25.85 -5.19 -1.63
CA ILE A 108 24.91 -6.22 -1.18
C ILE A 108 23.95 -6.54 -2.32
N SER A 109 23.98 -7.78 -2.81
CA SER A 109 23.10 -8.18 -3.91
C SER A 109 21.63 -8.28 -3.49
N VAL A 110 20.77 -7.73 -4.34
CA VAL A 110 19.32 -7.82 -4.28
C VAL A 110 18.86 -8.56 -5.53
N PRO A 111 18.19 -9.69 -5.41
CA PRO A 111 17.53 -10.25 -4.22
C PRO A 111 18.34 -11.32 -3.45
N GLU A 112 19.53 -11.73 -3.88
CA GLU A 112 20.23 -12.95 -3.42
C GLU A 112 20.60 -12.87 -1.94
N ARG A 113 21.00 -11.70 -1.45
CA ARG A 113 21.40 -11.49 -0.05
C ARG A 113 20.30 -10.85 0.76
N VAL A 114 19.59 -9.89 0.18
CA VAL A 114 18.46 -9.18 0.81
C VAL A 114 17.38 -8.98 -0.24
N ARG A 115 16.20 -9.51 0.00
CA ARG A 115 15.02 -9.22 -0.83
C ARG A 115 14.39 -7.91 -0.38
N VAL A 116 13.87 -7.15 -1.34
CA VAL A 116 13.22 -5.87 -1.03
C VAL A 116 11.87 -5.80 -1.75
N ALA A 117 10.84 -5.39 -1.04
CA ALA A 117 9.53 -5.14 -1.63
C ALA A 117 8.94 -3.82 -1.13
N GLY A 118 8.07 -3.20 -1.93
CA GLY A 118 7.43 -1.92 -1.64
C GLY A 118 5.91 -1.98 -1.73
N CYS A 119 5.29 -0.83 -1.54
CA CYS A 119 3.86 -0.59 -1.74
C CYS A 119 3.69 0.68 -2.56
N ASP A 120 2.61 0.79 -3.31
CA ASP A 120 2.04 1.89 -4.07
C ASP A 120 1.95 1.63 -5.58
N GLY A 121 2.74 0.71 -6.15
CA GLY A 121 2.80 0.51 -7.60
C GLY A 121 3.36 1.73 -8.35
N ASN A 122 4.27 2.47 -7.71
CA ASN A 122 4.83 3.69 -8.26
C ASN A 122 5.65 3.40 -9.53
N PRO A 123 5.61 4.24 -10.58
CA PRO A 123 6.49 4.11 -11.75
C PRO A 123 7.98 4.00 -11.42
N LEU A 124 8.45 4.59 -10.31
CA LEU A 124 9.83 4.43 -9.83
C LEU A 124 10.21 2.96 -9.58
N ALA A 125 9.25 2.10 -9.30
CA ALA A 125 9.49 0.67 -9.11
C ALA A 125 10.08 -0.03 -10.35
N TRP A 126 10.02 0.59 -11.52
CA TRP A 126 10.58 0.08 -12.79
C TRP A 126 11.93 0.64 -13.13
N SER A 127 12.25 1.86 -12.67
CA SER A 127 13.39 2.64 -13.17
C SER A 127 14.68 2.46 -12.38
N GLY A 128 14.65 1.72 -11.26
CA GLY A 128 15.83 1.45 -10.44
C GLY A 128 16.78 0.42 -11.05
N ALA A 129 17.98 0.29 -10.47
CA ALA A 129 18.98 -0.72 -10.86
C ALA A 129 18.42 -2.15 -10.71
N VAL A 130 17.54 -2.37 -9.79
CA VAL A 130 16.79 -3.62 -9.58
C VAL A 130 15.30 -3.30 -9.62
N PRO A 131 14.54 -3.86 -10.58
CA PRO A 131 13.08 -3.69 -10.64
C PRO A 131 12.40 -4.13 -9.35
N LEU A 132 11.67 -3.22 -8.72
CA LEU A 132 11.07 -3.40 -7.39
C LEU A 132 9.75 -4.15 -7.45
N THR A 133 9.63 -5.23 -6.69
CA THR A 133 8.35 -5.88 -6.36
C THR A 133 7.52 -4.95 -5.50
N THR A 134 6.25 -4.77 -5.84
CA THR A 134 5.35 -3.84 -5.13
C THR A 134 3.92 -4.34 -5.07
N VAL A 135 3.19 -3.94 -4.04
CA VAL A 135 1.75 -4.14 -3.95
C VAL A 135 1.05 -2.86 -4.41
N ALA A 136 0.39 -2.94 -5.56
CA ALA A 136 -0.23 -1.80 -6.22
C ALA A 136 -1.72 -1.65 -5.87
N PRO A 137 -2.21 -0.43 -5.60
CA PRO A 137 -3.64 -0.15 -5.55
C PRO A 137 -4.24 -0.19 -6.96
N PRO A 138 -5.46 -0.70 -7.15
CA PRO A 138 -6.12 -0.70 -8.45
C PRO A 138 -6.70 0.69 -8.75
N GLY A 139 -5.85 1.64 -9.17
CA GLY A 139 -6.18 3.05 -9.33
C GLY A 139 -7.38 3.29 -10.26
N TYR A 140 -7.43 2.58 -11.40
CA TYR A 140 -8.56 2.65 -12.33
C TYR A 140 -9.88 2.26 -11.66
N GLU A 141 -9.93 1.14 -10.95
CA GLU A 141 -11.13 0.67 -10.24
C GLU A 141 -11.56 1.63 -9.12
N ILE A 142 -10.60 2.20 -8.39
CA ILE A 142 -10.88 3.20 -7.37
C ILE A 142 -11.54 4.44 -8.01
N GLY A 143 -10.97 4.94 -9.10
CA GLY A 143 -11.52 6.08 -9.83
C GLY A 143 -12.91 5.79 -10.40
N ARG A 144 -13.08 4.65 -11.10
CA ARG A 144 -14.36 4.22 -11.67
C ARG A 144 -15.46 4.12 -10.60
N LYS A 145 -15.17 3.44 -9.49
CA LYS A 145 -16.11 3.29 -8.38
C LYS A 145 -16.42 4.63 -7.70
N GLY A 146 -15.43 5.50 -7.55
CA GLY A 146 -15.62 6.84 -7.00
C GLY A 146 -16.61 7.66 -7.82
N VAL A 147 -16.45 7.65 -9.15
CA VAL A 147 -17.39 8.33 -10.07
C VAL A 147 -18.77 7.70 -10.01
N GLN A 148 -18.85 6.36 -10.01
CA GLN A 148 -20.14 5.66 -9.91
C GLN A 148 -20.90 6.06 -8.64
N LEU A 149 -20.25 6.04 -7.47
CA LEU A 149 -20.88 6.45 -6.21
C LEU A 149 -21.31 7.92 -6.21
N LEU A 150 -20.53 8.80 -6.85
CA LEU A 150 -20.89 10.20 -6.99
C LEU A 150 -22.16 10.36 -7.85
N MET A 151 -22.24 9.67 -8.98
CA MET A 151 -23.43 9.71 -9.86
C MET A 151 -24.66 9.17 -9.14
N GLU A 152 -24.55 8.05 -8.44
CA GLU A 152 -25.64 7.50 -7.61
C GLU A 152 -26.14 8.52 -6.55
N GLN A 153 -25.22 9.28 -5.94
CA GLN A 153 -25.60 10.32 -4.98
C GLN A 153 -26.30 11.51 -5.64
N ILE A 154 -25.90 11.88 -6.86
CA ILE A 154 -26.54 12.97 -7.61
C ILE A 154 -27.94 12.55 -8.05
N GLU A 155 -28.09 11.34 -8.58
CA GLU A 155 -29.38 10.82 -9.06
C GLU A 155 -30.35 10.55 -7.92
N ASN A 156 -29.88 10.08 -6.77
CA ASN A 156 -30.67 9.81 -5.58
C ASN A 156 -31.01 11.09 -4.75
N LYS A 157 -30.50 12.26 -5.12
CA LYS A 157 -31.02 13.54 -4.62
C LYS A 157 -32.39 13.81 -5.24
N ALA A 158 -33.40 13.04 -4.79
CA ALA A 158 -34.77 13.39 -5.04
C ALA A 158 -35.01 14.85 -4.51
N PRO A 159 -35.70 15.72 -5.25
CA PRO A 159 -36.01 17.06 -4.79
C PRO A 159 -36.66 16.92 -3.42
N ALA A 160 -36.19 17.72 -2.45
CA ALA A 160 -36.71 17.70 -1.09
C ALA A 160 -38.24 17.83 -1.14
N LYS A 161 -38.94 16.77 -0.73
CA LYS A 161 -40.42 16.79 -0.73
C LYS A 161 -40.84 17.82 0.29
N THR A 162 -41.30 19.00 -0.19
CA THR A 162 -41.86 20.05 0.64
C THR A 162 -43.14 19.52 1.22
N LYS A 163 -43.16 19.15 2.49
CA LYS A 163 -44.39 18.86 3.21
C LYS A 163 -45.02 20.20 3.69
N HIS A 164 -46.20 20.47 3.23
CA HIS A 164 -47.00 21.58 3.75
C HIS A 164 -47.68 21.14 5.06
N VAL A 165 -47.23 21.67 6.16
CA VAL A 165 -47.84 21.41 7.48
C VAL A 165 -48.77 22.55 7.81
N ARG A 166 -50.04 22.24 8.06
CA ARG A 166 -51.06 23.21 8.53
C ARG A 166 -50.90 23.35 10.05
N ILE A 167 -50.59 24.54 10.49
CA ILE A 167 -50.60 24.92 11.92
C ILE A 167 -51.62 26.02 12.08
N GLY A 168 -52.82 25.67 12.55
CA GLY A 168 -53.97 26.60 12.61
C GLY A 168 -54.41 27.04 11.22
N SER A 169 -54.65 28.36 11.03
CA SER A 169 -55.00 28.95 9.74
C SER A 169 -53.81 29.22 8.81
N ALA A 170 -52.57 29.02 9.27
CA ALA A 170 -51.36 29.28 8.48
C ALA A 170 -50.78 27.97 7.90
N VAL A 171 -50.44 28.00 6.59
CA VAL A 171 -49.70 26.93 5.93
C VAL A 171 -48.23 27.31 5.90
N ARG A 172 -47.39 26.61 6.66
CA ARG A 172 -45.93 26.76 6.55
C ARG A 172 -45.35 25.62 5.73
N ALA A 173 -44.56 25.96 4.72
CA ALA A 173 -43.74 25.01 4.01
C ALA A 173 -42.56 24.61 4.89
N VAL A 174 -42.52 23.36 5.31
CA VAL A 174 -41.35 22.78 5.99
C VAL A 174 -40.62 21.91 4.96
N THR A 175 -39.46 22.37 4.54
CA THR A 175 -38.58 21.54 3.72
C THR A 175 -37.97 20.48 4.64
N ALA A 176 -38.49 19.27 4.59
CA ALA A 176 -37.83 18.14 5.23
C ALA A 176 -36.55 17.85 4.43
N VAL A 177 -35.42 18.24 4.98
CA VAL A 177 -34.14 17.69 4.53
C VAL A 177 -34.21 16.21 4.89
N THR A 178 -34.54 15.37 3.92
CA THR A 178 -34.34 13.92 4.04
C THR A 178 -32.87 13.72 4.34
N ALA A 179 -32.57 13.25 5.54
CA ALA A 179 -31.22 12.89 5.93
C ALA A 179 -30.64 11.99 4.83
N VAL A 180 -29.48 12.38 4.32
CA VAL A 180 -28.75 11.59 3.36
C VAL A 180 -28.28 10.35 4.12
N GLU A 181 -29.05 9.26 4.06
CA GLU A 181 -28.81 8.00 4.79
C GLU A 181 -27.53 7.28 4.33
N ASN A 182 -26.75 7.85 3.41
CA ASN A 182 -25.60 7.17 2.78
C ASN A 182 -24.28 7.95 2.82
N ILE A 183 -24.07 8.86 3.79
CA ILE A 183 -22.81 9.64 3.85
C ILE A 183 -21.59 8.79 4.22
N ASN A 184 -21.76 7.57 4.74
CA ASN A 184 -20.68 6.72 5.28
C ASN A 184 -20.39 5.46 4.47
N ARG A 185 -20.77 5.38 3.20
CA ARG A 185 -20.39 4.22 2.39
C ARG A 185 -18.89 4.26 2.10
N GLN A 186 -18.17 3.31 2.69
CA GLN A 186 -16.75 3.06 2.41
C GLN A 186 -16.65 1.84 1.50
N GLU A 187 -15.95 1.98 0.39
CA GLU A 187 -15.57 0.84 -0.44
C GLU A 187 -14.06 0.72 -0.48
N LEU A 188 -13.56 -0.42 0.01
CA LEU A 188 -12.15 -0.76 -0.09
C LEU A 188 -11.94 -1.64 -1.31
N VAL A 189 -11.01 -1.25 -2.15
CA VAL A 189 -10.68 -1.99 -3.37
C VAL A 189 -9.40 -2.79 -3.12
N ARG A 190 -9.47 -4.09 -3.43
CA ARG A 190 -8.39 -5.03 -3.17
C ARG A 190 -7.17 -4.70 -4.02
N PRO A 191 -5.99 -4.54 -3.43
CA PRO A 191 -4.73 -4.35 -4.14
C PRO A 191 -4.23 -5.66 -4.76
N PHE A 192 -3.23 -5.56 -5.62
CA PHE A 192 -2.60 -6.70 -6.27
C PHE A 192 -1.08 -6.62 -6.21
N LEU A 193 -0.44 -7.79 -6.21
CA LEU A 193 1.01 -7.93 -6.19
C LEU A 193 1.56 -7.82 -7.61
N LEU A 194 2.60 -7.00 -7.78
CA LEU A 194 3.44 -6.92 -8.98
C LEU A 194 4.83 -7.43 -8.61
N GLU A 195 5.05 -8.71 -8.84
CA GLU A 195 6.31 -9.36 -8.50
C GLU A 195 7.39 -9.08 -9.56
N ARG A 196 8.61 -8.73 -9.10
CA ARG A 196 9.75 -8.36 -9.94
C ARG A 196 11.07 -8.87 -9.36
N ALA A 197 12.18 -8.48 -9.99
CA ALA A 197 13.51 -8.98 -9.67
C ALA A 197 13.93 -8.80 -8.20
N SER A 198 13.47 -7.77 -7.51
CA SER A 198 13.90 -7.50 -6.13
C SER A 198 13.49 -8.55 -5.09
N THR A 199 12.64 -9.51 -5.46
CA THR A 199 12.24 -10.64 -4.60
C THR A 199 12.39 -12.00 -5.26
N GLN A 200 12.75 -12.06 -6.54
CA GLN A 200 12.90 -13.28 -7.33
C GLN A 200 14.40 -13.55 -7.52
N ALA A 201 14.99 -14.48 -6.73
CA ALA A 201 16.26 -15.09 -7.07
C ALA A 201 16.00 -16.19 -8.09
N ASP A 202 16.69 -16.17 -9.23
CA ASP A 202 16.64 -17.19 -10.29
C ASP A 202 15.26 -17.41 -10.96
N THR A 203 14.84 -16.45 -11.78
CA THR A 203 14.10 -16.76 -12.99
C THR A 203 14.72 -15.93 -14.11
N GLN A 204 15.13 -16.58 -15.19
CA GLN A 204 15.31 -15.88 -16.47
C GLN A 204 14.09 -15.00 -16.64
N THR A 205 14.31 -13.70 -16.53
CA THR A 205 13.27 -12.72 -16.70
C THR A 205 12.73 -12.87 -18.09
N ASP A 206 11.55 -13.46 -18.20
CA ASP A 206 10.75 -13.32 -19.40
C ASP A 206 10.36 -11.84 -19.45
N ALA A 207 11.22 -11.05 -20.11
CA ALA A 207 11.12 -9.60 -20.23
C ALA A 207 9.87 -9.15 -21.02
N THR A 208 9.02 -10.11 -21.41
CA THR A 208 7.85 -9.90 -22.26
C THR A 208 6.53 -9.70 -21.52
N ALA A 209 6.50 -9.91 -20.21
CA ALA A 209 5.26 -9.71 -19.45
C ALA A 209 5.12 -8.30 -18.84
N ILE A 210 5.32 -7.26 -19.65
CA ILE A 210 4.81 -5.94 -19.29
C ILE A 210 3.30 -5.97 -19.54
N ASN A 211 2.53 -6.29 -18.53
CA ASN A 211 1.08 -6.16 -18.60
C ASN A 211 0.69 -4.69 -18.48
N LEU A 212 0.83 -3.94 -19.58
CA LEU A 212 0.39 -2.55 -19.69
C LEU A 212 -1.12 -2.38 -19.44
N GLY A 213 -1.91 -3.45 -19.55
CA GLY A 213 -3.35 -3.43 -19.28
C GLY A 213 -3.73 -3.18 -17.81
N ALA A 214 -2.78 -3.29 -16.88
CA ALA A 214 -3.03 -2.94 -15.47
C ALA A 214 -3.00 -1.42 -15.21
N TYR A 215 -2.51 -0.62 -16.16
CA TYR A 215 -2.40 0.84 -16.08
C TYR A 215 -3.38 1.58 -17.02
N LEU A 216 -4.09 0.86 -17.89
CA LEU A 216 -5.17 1.35 -18.75
C LEU A 216 -6.51 0.81 -18.24
#